data_2aa4117f359bcb15000e7fb8ee84196b
#
_entry.id   2aa4117f359bcb15000e7fb8ee84196b
#
_cell.length_a   1.000
_cell.length_b   1.000
_cell.length_c   1.000
_cell.angle_alpha   90.00
_cell.angle_beta   90.00
_cell.angle_gamma   90.00
#
_symmetry.space_group_name_H-M   'P 1'
#
loop_
_entity.id
_entity.type
_entity.pdbx_description
1 polymer ?
#
loop_
_entity_poly.entity_id
_entity_poly.type
_entity_poly.pdbx_seq_one_letter_code
_entity_poly.pdbx_strand_id
1 'polypeptide(L)'
;MRITNQMISNNSLRNMQKTMANVDNRTTQMETASEDPVVAVRALKLRTMVTQLEQYKDKNIGDAESWLKITTTSLDNITSRLEDIQSYCTQGSTDSFNTPDRSAIIDVLKEMQDMINSEGNSTYAGRYIFSGYKTDRSLAFNETEDIKKYSYKITQHLNADDLDMKTVVLNGVNNEDVDGILAGTSTYVKPDKEQVYRLNLAYEGISSKDSQGNAALSLKALDANGNTIDLSGFTQTVKTTADADTYYQVGPDEINIIEETGEIIFGENVYNTLKQADDIVVDYAKNKFEAGDLRPEHYFDCTQYTEQSDGSIKTVDYDTYDRTQSIYYEVNFSQSIQVNTEGKNIINDDMSNNINDLIYTLQELDAAEKTEKKLKSMLEDNQYASNDDAVKQINAMLEDINVEIAIKKETMQKTFAKNITNFQGYMDQVSAIQSDVGSRMTKLDMIRTRVTEQYSTFKELKSENEDVSTEEAALNFKEANVVYEAALAATSNLVRASLIDYL
;
A
#
# COMPACT_ATOMS: atom_id res chain seq x y z
N MET A 1 -34.17 -86.01 -24.82
CA MET A 1 -33.56 -84.96 -25.61
C MET A 1 -32.14 -85.34 -25.93
N ARG A 2 -31.81 -85.56 -27.22
CA ARG A 2 -30.44 -85.85 -27.65
C ARG A 2 -29.65 -84.50 -27.54
N ILE A 3 -28.77 -84.41 -26.58
CA ILE A 3 -27.82 -83.29 -26.50
C ILE A 3 -26.83 -83.53 -27.64
N THR A 4 -26.86 -82.71 -28.67
CA THR A 4 -25.94 -82.79 -29.81
C THR A 4 -24.54 -82.35 -29.34
N ASN A 5 -23.46 -83.00 -29.83
CA ASN A 5 -22.05 -82.58 -29.55
C ASN A 5 -21.80 -81.14 -29.80
N GLN A 6 -22.52 -80.55 -30.76
CA GLN A 6 -22.47 -79.11 -31.05
C GLN A 6 -23.05 -78.26 -29.93
N MET A 7 -24.06 -78.73 -29.20
CA MET A 7 -24.60 -78.04 -28.02
C MET A 7 -23.63 -78.09 -26.83
N ILE A 8 -22.95 -79.24 -26.68
CA ILE A 8 -21.92 -79.41 -25.64
C ILE A 8 -20.72 -78.48 -25.93
N SER A 9 -20.23 -78.42 -27.18
CA SER A 9 -19.13 -77.56 -27.63
C SER A 9 -19.47 -76.06 -27.45
N ASN A 10 -20.67 -75.64 -27.88
CA ASN A 10 -21.13 -74.29 -27.73
C ASN A 10 -21.30 -73.89 -26.27
N ASN A 11 -21.74 -74.81 -25.40
CA ASN A 11 -21.89 -74.54 -23.97
C ASN A 11 -20.51 -74.40 -23.25
N SER A 12 -19.54 -75.24 -23.68
CA SER A 12 -18.18 -75.25 -23.20
C SER A 12 -17.46 -73.97 -23.64
N LEU A 13 -17.61 -73.54 -24.90
CA LEU A 13 -17.09 -72.24 -25.40
C LEU A 13 -17.68 -71.06 -24.65
N ARG A 14 -18.99 -71.08 -24.39
CA ARG A 14 -19.66 -70.00 -23.62
C ARG A 14 -19.18 -69.98 -22.17
N ASN A 15 -18.94 -71.16 -21.55
CA ASN A 15 -18.36 -71.21 -20.19
C ASN A 15 -16.90 -70.69 -20.15
N MET A 16 -16.11 -71.09 -21.17
CA MET A 16 -14.73 -70.57 -21.31
C MET A 16 -14.68 -69.03 -21.50
N GLN A 17 -15.58 -68.48 -22.33
CA GLN A 17 -15.70 -67.02 -22.49
C GLN A 17 -16.11 -66.39 -21.19
N LYS A 18 -16.98 -66.98 -20.38
CA LYS A 18 -17.33 -66.44 -19.06
C LYS A 18 -16.16 -66.50 -18.07
N THR A 19 -15.38 -67.57 -18.06
CA THR A 19 -14.21 -67.69 -17.19
C THR A 19 -13.08 -66.71 -17.63
N MET A 20 -12.92 -66.55 -18.96
CA MET A 20 -11.98 -65.50 -19.50
C MET A 20 -12.38 -64.14 -19.12
N ALA A 21 -13.67 -63.76 -19.25
CA ALA A 21 -14.18 -62.46 -18.79
C ALA A 21 -14.01 -62.30 -17.28
N ASN A 22 -14.10 -63.37 -16.50
CA ASN A 22 -13.86 -63.27 -15.05
C ASN A 22 -12.38 -63.08 -14.71
N VAL A 23 -11.44 -63.64 -15.46
CA VAL A 23 -10.01 -63.41 -15.34
C VAL A 23 -9.71 -61.95 -15.71
N ASP A 24 -10.29 -61.44 -16.80
CA ASP A 24 -10.13 -60.06 -17.25
C ASP A 24 -10.65 -59.05 -16.20
N ASN A 25 -11.83 -59.30 -15.63
CA ASN A 25 -12.39 -58.52 -14.53
C ASN A 25 -11.49 -58.53 -13.29
N ARG A 26 -10.88 -59.67 -12.93
CA ARG A 26 -9.96 -59.76 -11.79
C ARG A 26 -8.63 -59.08 -12.05
N THR A 27 -8.17 -59.08 -13.30
CA THR A 27 -7.01 -58.28 -13.72
C THR A 27 -7.30 -56.77 -13.59
N THR A 28 -8.49 -56.35 -14.05
CA THR A 28 -8.95 -54.97 -13.92
C THR A 28 -9.14 -54.56 -12.44
N GLN A 29 -9.59 -55.48 -11.57
CA GLN A 29 -9.65 -55.27 -10.12
C GLN A 29 -8.28 -55.05 -9.50
N MET A 30 -7.26 -55.73 -9.96
CA MET A 30 -5.85 -55.45 -9.53
C MET A 30 -5.37 -54.06 -9.96
N GLU A 31 -5.91 -53.52 -11.07
CA GLU A 31 -5.53 -52.20 -11.59
C GLU A 31 -6.43 -51.06 -11.07
N THR A 32 -7.72 -51.30 -10.79
CA THR A 32 -8.75 -50.26 -10.60
C THR A 32 -9.56 -50.34 -9.30
N ALA A 33 -9.31 -51.26 -8.42
CA ALA A 33 -9.87 -51.37 -7.05
C ALA A 33 -11.39 -51.58 -6.87
N SER A 34 -12.31 -51.42 -7.84
CA SER A 34 -13.74 -51.62 -7.58
C SER A 34 -14.61 -51.82 -8.80
N GLU A 35 -15.43 -52.88 -8.76
CA GLU A 35 -16.52 -53.15 -9.72
C GLU A 35 -17.84 -52.47 -9.35
N ASP A 36 -17.98 -51.96 -8.10
CA ASP A 36 -19.22 -51.33 -7.62
C ASP A 36 -19.28 -49.84 -8.00
N PRO A 37 -20.30 -49.40 -8.77
CA PRO A 37 -20.49 -48.02 -9.14
C PRO A 37 -20.59 -47.09 -7.94
N VAL A 38 -21.11 -47.51 -6.80
CA VAL A 38 -21.23 -46.71 -5.57
C VAL A 38 -19.87 -46.49 -4.95
N VAL A 39 -19.01 -47.50 -4.91
CA VAL A 39 -17.63 -47.44 -4.43
C VAL A 39 -16.80 -46.55 -5.36
N ALA A 40 -16.97 -46.69 -6.68
CA ALA A 40 -16.28 -45.84 -7.67
C ALA A 40 -16.63 -44.32 -7.52
N VAL A 41 -17.92 -44.01 -7.31
CA VAL A 41 -18.35 -42.63 -7.05
C VAL A 41 -17.78 -42.08 -5.73
N ARG A 42 -17.70 -42.94 -4.69
CA ARG A 42 -17.07 -42.55 -3.41
C ARG A 42 -15.57 -42.29 -3.59
N ALA A 43 -14.89 -43.20 -4.30
CA ALA A 43 -13.47 -43.05 -4.63
C ALA A 43 -13.18 -41.72 -5.35
N LEU A 44 -13.99 -41.39 -6.38
CA LEU A 44 -13.86 -40.14 -7.12
C LEU A 44 -14.03 -38.90 -6.21
N LYS A 45 -15.03 -38.94 -5.31
CA LYS A 45 -15.25 -37.87 -4.34
C LYS A 45 -14.06 -37.73 -3.38
N LEU A 46 -13.54 -38.81 -2.83
CA LEU A 46 -12.39 -38.82 -1.94
C LEU A 46 -11.13 -38.32 -2.64
N ARG A 47 -10.87 -38.72 -3.89
CA ARG A 47 -9.77 -38.20 -4.71
C ARG A 47 -9.89 -36.67 -4.88
N THR A 48 -11.08 -36.20 -5.25
CA THR A 48 -11.32 -34.75 -5.40
C THR A 48 -11.06 -34.01 -4.10
N MET A 49 -11.57 -34.50 -2.96
CA MET A 49 -11.35 -33.88 -1.65
C MET A 49 -9.86 -33.87 -1.24
N VAL A 50 -9.14 -34.98 -1.45
CA VAL A 50 -7.71 -35.07 -1.17
C VAL A 50 -6.93 -34.05 -2.01
N THR A 51 -7.20 -34.00 -3.32
CA THR A 51 -6.52 -33.03 -4.22
C THR A 51 -6.82 -31.58 -3.85
N GLN A 52 -8.06 -31.26 -3.47
CA GLN A 52 -8.41 -29.91 -3.01
C GLN A 52 -7.72 -29.56 -1.68
N LEU A 53 -7.70 -30.47 -0.71
CA LEU A 53 -7.01 -30.27 0.56
C LEU A 53 -5.49 -30.13 0.38
N GLU A 54 -4.90 -30.89 -0.56
CA GLU A 54 -3.50 -30.77 -0.94
C GLU A 54 -3.21 -29.37 -1.53
N GLN A 55 -4.07 -28.88 -2.43
CA GLN A 55 -3.96 -27.53 -2.96
C GLN A 55 -4.06 -26.47 -1.86
N TYR A 56 -5.01 -26.58 -0.94
CA TYR A 56 -5.13 -25.65 0.18
C TYR A 56 -3.88 -25.69 1.08
N LYS A 57 -3.42 -26.91 1.46
CA LYS A 57 -2.29 -27.11 2.36
C LYS A 57 -0.97 -26.62 1.76
N ASP A 58 -0.66 -27.02 0.53
CA ASP A 58 0.68 -26.89 -0.05
C ASP A 58 0.84 -25.60 -0.87
N LYS A 59 -0.27 -24.95 -1.28
CA LYS A 59 -0.24 -23.72 -2.07
C LYS A 59 -0.94 -22.55 -1.37
N ASN A 60 -2.25 -22.60 -1.22
CA ASN A 60 -3.04 -21.44 -0.82
C ASN A 60 -2.68 -20.92 0.58
N ILE A 61 -2.48 -21.83 1.54
CA ILE A 61 -2.07 -21.46 2.90
C ILE A 61 -0.64 -20.96 2.91
N GLY A 62 0.27 -21.58 2.16
CA GLY A 62 1.66 -21.14 2.05
C GLY A 62 1.80 -19.76 1.41
N ASP A 63 1.01 -19.47 0.36
CA ASP A 63 0.97 -18.16 -0.28
C ASP A 63 0.39 -17.09 0.65
N ALA A 64 -0.71 -17.40 1.36
CA ALA A 64 -1.31 -16.50 2.34
C ALA A 64 -0.34 -16.17 3.49
N GLU A 65 0.35 -17.17 4.03
CA GLU A 65 1.35 -16.99 5.09
C GLU A 65 2.51 -16.11 4.63
N SER A 66 3.03 -16.37 3.43
CA SER A 66 4.13 -15.60 2.88
C SER A 66 3.75 -14.14 2.68
N TRP A 67 2.54 -13.88 2.18
CA TRP A 67 2.02 -12.51 2.04
C TRP A 67 1.94 -11.81 3.39
N LEU A 68 1.28 -12.42 4.38
CA LEU A 68 1.13 -11.86 5.73
C LEU A 68 2.49 -11.64 6.41
N LYS A 69 3.45 -12.54 6.23
CA LYS A 69 4.79 -12.44 6.80
C LYS A 69 5.57 -11.25 6.23
N ILE A 70 5.53 -11.05 4.90
CA ILE A 70 6.15 -9.86 4.29
C ILE A 70 5.47 -8.59 4.79
N THR A 71 4.12 -8.58 4.87
CA THR A 71 3.37 -7.47 5.45
C THR A 71 3.86 -7.14 6.87
N THR A 72 4.01 -8.15 7.74
CA THR A 72 4.53 -7.94 9.10
C THR A 72 5.93 -7.34 9.08
N THR A 73 6.84 -7.87 8.26
CA THR A 73 8.21 -7.35 8.16
C THR A 73 8.25 -5.89 7.73
N SER A 74 7.45 -5.51 6.71
CA SER A 74 7.37 -4.11 6.26
C SER A 74 6.77 -3.20 7.34
N LEU A 75 5.75 -3.66 8.07
CA LEU A 75 5.18 -2.90 9.19
C LEU A 75 6.20 -2.71 10.34
N ASP A 76 7.02 -3.72 10.65
CA ASP A 76 8.08 -3.63 11.66
C ASP A 76 9.14 -2.60 11.24
N ASN A 77 9.52 -2.58 9.96
CA ASN A 77 10.46 -1.60 9.42
C ASN A 77 9.89 -0.18 9.48
N ILE A 78 8.62 0.03 9.10
CA ILE A 78 7.95 1.33 9.20
C ILE A 78 7.92 1.80 10.65
N THR A 79 7.51 0.94 11.58
CA THR A 79 7.47 1.28 13.02
C THR A 79 8.85 1.73 13.51
N SER A 80 9.91 1.00 13.13
CA SER A 80 11.28 1.37 13.53
C SER A 80 11.68 2.76 12.99
N ARG A 81 11.29 3.11 11.76
CA ARG A 81 11.56 4.45 11.21
C ARG A 81 10.76 5.54 11.92
N LEU A 82 9.51 5.27 12.27
CA LEU A 82 8.68 6.20 13.06
C LEU A 82 9.26 6.44 14.47
N GLU A 83 9.78 5.40 15.11
CA GLU A 83 10.49 5.50 16.40
C GLU A 83 11.75 6.37 16.28
N ASP A 84 12.52 6.18 15.22
CA ASP A 84 13.70 7.00 14.93
C ASP A 84 13.31 8.48 14.75
N ILE A 85 12.28 8.79 13.95
CA ILE A 85 11.78 10.15 13.75
C ILE A 85 11.27 10.74 15.07
N GLN A 86 10.52 10.00 15.87
CA GLN A 86 10.05 10.46 17.19
C GLN A 86 11.22 10.77 18.13
N SER A 87 12.32 10.01 18.04
CA SER A 87 13.55 10.29 18.80
C SER A 87 14.15 11.64 18.39
N TYR A 88 14.21 11.94 17.08
CA TYR A 88 14.64 13.25 16.60
C TYR A 88 13.67 14.36 17.03
N CYS A 89 12.36 14.09 17.04
CA CYS A 89 11.38 15.04 17.57
C CYS A 89 11.64 15.37 19.04
N THR A 90 11.97 14.40 19.84
CA THR A 90 12.32 14.59 21.27
C THR A 90 13.58 15.44 21.41
N GLN A 91 14.62 15.19 20.61
CA GLN A 91 15.86 15.96 20.63
C GLN A 91 15.64 17.40 20.16
N GLY A 92 14.89 17.61 19.07
CA GLY A 92 14.61 18.93 18.51
C GLY A 92 13.75 19.82 19.43
N SER A 93 12.83 19.21 20.19
CA SER A 93 11.99 19.91 21.16
C SER A 93 12.79 20.49 22.32
N THR A 94 13.96 19.94 22.66
CA THR A 94 14.83 20.36 23.76
C THR A 94 16.01 21.24 23.35
N ASP A 95 16.05 21.71 22.09
CA ASP A 95 17.12 22.59 21.56
C ASP A 95 18.52 21.95 21.58
N SER A 96 18.60 20.64 21.38
CA SER A 96 19.87 19.91 21.39
C SER A 96 20.67 19.99 20.08
N PHE A 97 20.12 20.64 19.03
CA PHE A 97 20.71 20.66 17.70
C PHE A 97 21.60 21.90 17.46
N ASN A 98 22.86 21.68 17.17
CA ASN A 98 23.75 22.72 16.64
C ASN A 98 23.56 22.87 15.11
N THR A 99 23.99 24.03 14.54
CA THR A 99 23.88 24.30 13.10
C THR A 99 24.39 23.18 12.19
N PRO A 100 25.57 22.54 12.42
CA PRO A 100 26.02 21.40 11.59
C PRO A 100 25.14 20.17 11.73
N ASP A 101 24.60 19.92 12.93
CA ASP A 101 23.76 18.77 13.21
C ASP A 101 22.41 18.88 12.48
N ARG A 102 21.85 20.09 12.37
CA ARG A 102 20.56 20.32 11.70
C ARG A 102 20.56 19.94 10.22
N SER A 103 21.64 20.28 9.48
CA SER A 103 21.75 19.89 8.08
C SER A 103 21.76 18.36 7.91
N ALA A 104 22.50 17.66 8.79
CA ALA A 104 22.52 16.21 8.77
C ALA A 104 21.15 15.60 9.14
N ILE A 105 20.41 16.21 10.06
CA ILE A 105 19.07 15.74 10.45
C ILE A 105 18.06 15.94 9.32
N ILE A 106 18.13 17.03 8.55
CA ILE A 106 17.30 17.23 7.37
C ILE A 106 17.48 16.08 6.38
N ASP A 107 18.74 15.72 6.08
CA ASP A 107 19.04 14.63 5.17
C ASP A 107 18.54 13.28 5.71
N VAL A 108 18.70 13.04 7.01
CA VAL A 108 18.22 11.81 7.67
C VAL A 108 16.70 11.73 7.67
N LEU A 109 15.97 12.81 7.94
CA LEU A 109 14.51 12.83 7.91
C LEU A 109 13.97 12.53 6.50
N LYS A 110 14.61 13.08 5.46
CA LYS A 110 14.27 12.77 4.06
C LYS A 110 14.52 11.29 3.75
N GLU A 111 15.67 10.76 4.15
CA GLU A 111 16.00 9.34 3.94
C GLU A 111 15.00 8.42 4.66
N MET A 112 14.57 8.78 5.88
CA MET A 112 13.56 8.02 6.61
C MET A 112 12.19 8.06 5.92
N GLN A 113 11.78 9.21 5.37
CA GLN A 113 10.56 9.34 4.58
C GLN A 113 10.62 8.44 3.33
N ASP A 114 11.73 8.48 2.60
CA ASP A 114 11.94 7.64 1.42
C ASP A 114 11.92 6.15 1.77
N MET A 115 12.52 5.77 2.92
CA MET A 115 12.47 4.39 3.40
C MET A 115 11.04 3.95 3.73
N ILE A 116 10.25 4.77 4.41
CA ILE A 116 8.83 4.48 4.72
C ILE A 116 8.04 4.28 3.42
N ASN A 117 8.19 5.19 2.46
CA ASN A 117 7.51 5.09 1.16
C ASN A 117 7.96 3.86 0.36
N SER A 118 9.25 3.50 0.46
CA SER A 118 9.81 2.30 -0.17
C SER A 118 9.24 1.01 0.43
N GLU A 119 9.02 0.95 1.76
CA GLU A 119 8.35 -0.19 2.39
C GLU A 119 6.91 -0.34 1.89
N GLY A 120 6.23 0.75 1.57
CA GLY A 120 4.93 0.73 0.89
C GLY A 120 4.95 0.03 -0.47
N ASN A 121 6.11 -0.06 -1.12
CA ASN A 121 6.33 -0.75 -2.39
C ASN A 121 6.75 -2.21 -2.25
N SER A 122 6.65 -2.80 -1.05
CA SER A 122 6.97 -4.21 -0.81
C SER A 122 6.15 -5.14 -1.68
N THR A 123 6.79 -6.20 -2.18
CA THR A 123 6.17 -7.13 -3.14
C THR A 123 6.23 -8.57 -2.67
N TYR A 124 5.20 -9.33 -3.05
CA TYR A 124 5.17 -10.79 -2.97
C TYR A 124 4.84 -11.40 -4.34
N ALA A 125 5.69 -12.29 -4.84
CA ALA A 125 5.53 -12.93 -6.16
C ALA A 125 5.25 -11.93 -7.31
N GLY A 126 5.90 -10.75 -7.29
CA GLY A 126 5.73 -9.70 -8.29
C GLY A 126 4.44 -8.87 -8.14
N ARG A 127 3.75 -8.98 -7.02
CA ARG A 127 2.56 -8.19 -6.69
C ARG A 127 2.87 -7.27 -5.51
N TYR A 128 2.48 -6.01 -5.62
CA TYR A 128 2.56 -5.06 -4.52
C TYR A 128 1.53 -5.39 -3.44
N ILE A 129 1.97 -5.49 -2.18
CA ILE A 129 1.13 -6.02 -1.10
C ILE A 129 0.21 -4.98 -0.47
N PHE A 130 0.52 -3.68 -0.60
CA PHE A 130 -0.19 -2.57 0.01
C PHE A 130 -1.10 -1.79 -0.95
N SER A 131 -1.07 -2.10 -2.25
CA SER A 131 -1.78 -1.36 -3.30
C SER A 131 -3.24 -1.81 -3.53
N GLY A 132 -3.84 -2.54 -2.58
CA GLY A 132 -5.22 -3.03 -2.69
C GLY A 132 -5.41 -3.95 -3.89
N TYR A 133 -6.42 -3.69 -4.73
CA TYR A 133 -6.67 -4.49 -5.94
C TYR A 133 -5.69 -4.21 -7.09
N LYS A 134 -4.98 -3.08 -7.05
CA LYS A 134 -4.02 -2.68 -8.10
C LYS A 134 -2.63 -3.25 -7.82
N THR A 135 -2.55 -4.57 -7.61
CA THR A 135 -1.31 -5.26 -7.22
C THR A 135 -0.19 -5.21 -8.27
N ASP A 136 -0.47 -4.72 -9.45
CA ASP A 136 0.47 -4.46 -10.55
C ASP A 136 1.14 -3.07 -10.47
N ARG A 137 0.69 -2.21 -9.55
CA ARG A 137 1.22 -0.86 -9.35
C ARG A 137 1.78 -0.67 -7.96
N SER A 138 2.90 0.04 -7.88
CA SER A 138 3.51 0.44 -6.62
C SER A 138 2.62 1.43 -5.85
N LEU A 139 2.79 1.53 -4.54
CA LEU A 139 2.11 2.52 -3.72
C LEU A 139 2.69 3.92 -3.93
N ALA A 140 4.01 4.02 -4.04
CA ALA A 140 4.75 5.22 -4.39
C ALA A 140 5.45 5.05 -5.75
N PHE A 141 5.69 6.15 -6.46
CA PHE A 141 6.39 6.13 -7.74
C PHE A 141 7.82 5.64 -7.61
N ASN A 142 8.26 4.77 -8.53
CA ASN A 142 9.61 4.21 -8.56
C ASN A 142 10.52 5.00 -9.48
N GLU A 143 11.81 5.09 -9.16
CA GLU A 143 12.84 5.75 -9.99
C GLU A 143 12.96 5.15 -11.41
N THR A 144 12.61 3.88 -11.58
CA THR A 144 12.71 3.16 -12.85
C THR A 144 11.55 3.46 -13.80
N GLU A 145 10.51 4.16 -13.33
CA GLU A 145 9.34 4.51 -14.14
C GLU A 145 9.53 5.82 -14.88
N ASP A 146 8.87 5.95 -16.02
CA ASP A 146 8.71 7.24 -16.70
C ASP A 146 7.60 8.05 -16.01
N ILE A 147 7.93 8.65 -14.88
CA ILE A 147 7.00 9.38 -14.02
C ILE A 147 6.43 10.62 -14.73
N LYS A 148 7.21 11.25 -15.61
CA LYS A 148 6.86 12.52 -16.27
C LYS A 148 5.61 12.45 -17.16
N LYS A 149 5.20 11.24 -17.55
CA LYS A 149 4.00 11.03 -18.37
C LYS A 149 2.70 11.09 -17.56
N TYR A 150 2.77 11.07 -16.24
CA TYR A 150 1.59 11.05 -15.37
C TYR A 150 1.28 12.44 -14.84
N SER A 151 0.01 12.80 -14.89
CA SER A 151 -0.57 13.92 -14.16
C SER A 151 -1.95 13.52 -13.65
N TYR A 152 -2.39 14.18 -12.58
CA TYR A 152 -3.63 13.83 -11.91
C TYR A 152 -4.44 15.08 -11.60
N LYS A 153 -5.77 14.96 -11.73
CA LYS A 153 -6.71 15.79 -11.02
C LYS A 153 -7.20 15.01 -9.81
N ILE A 154 -7.04 15.57 -8.62
CA ILE A 154 -7.24 14.91 -7.33
C ILE A 154 -8.39 15.61 -6.61
N THR A 155 -9.25 14.82 -5.98
CA THR A 155 -10.25 15.28 -5.03
C THR A 155 -9.86 14.78 -3.66
N GLN A 156 -9.45 15.69 -2.78
CA GLN A 156 -9.05 15.37 -1.41
C GLN A 156 -10.15 15.78 -0.45
N HIS A 157 -10.48 14.88 0.47
CA HIS A 157 -11.43 15.08 1.56
C HIS A 157 -10.64 15.30 2.85
N LEU A 158 -10.94 16.37 3.53
CA LEU A 158 -10.33 16.82 4.77
C LEU A 158 -11.44 17.19 5.75
N ASN A 159 -11.12 17.32 7.01
CA ASN A 159 -12.09 17.68 8.03
C ASN A 159 -11.62 18.88 8.86
N ALA A 160 -12.45 19.37 9.76
CA ALA A 160 -12.14 20.53 10.58
C ALA A 160 -10.92 20.32 11.53
N ASP A 161 -10.59 19.05 11.85
CA ASP A 161 -9.45 18.74 12.71
C ASP A 161 -8.12 18.83 11.94
N ASP A 162 -8.15 18.81 10.60
CA ASP A 162 -6.98 19.01 9.74
C ASP A 162 -6.60 20.48 9.62
N LEU A 163 -7.46 21.41 10.08
CA LEU A 163 -7.14 22.84 10.17
C LEU A 163 -6.10 23.09 11.27
N ASP A 164 -4.95 23.64 10.88
CA ASP A 164 -3.82 23.89 11.77
C ASP A 164 -3.47 25.38 11.87
N MET A 165 -2.68 25.72 12.87
CA MET A 165 -2.09 27.05 13.02
C MET A 165 -0.57 26.98 12.89
N LYS A 166 -0.01 27.74 11.96
CA LYS A 166 1.42 27.87 11.72
C LYS A 166 1.92 29.24 12.18
N THR A 167 3.03 29.28 12.90
CA THR A 167 3.74 30.51 13.19
C THR A 167 4.75 30.81 12.08
N VAL A 168 4.66 31.97 11.48
CA VAL A 168 5.53 32.42 10.40
C VAL A 168 6.22 33.74 10.80
N VAL A 169 7.35 34.03 10.16
CA VAL A 169 8.02 35.34 10.27
C VAL A 169 7.83 36.04 8.94
N LEU A 170 7.14 37.15 8.96
CA LEU A 170 7.00 38.06 7.80
C LEU A 170 8.17 39.01 7.73
N ASN A 171 8.53 39.43 6.51
CA ASN A 171 9.62 40.37 6.26
C ASN A 171 10.96 39.91 6.87
N GLY A 172 11.29 38.63 6.72
CA GLY A 172 12.56 38.08 7.21
C GLY A 172 13.77 38.90 6.75
N VAL A 173 14.78 38.97 7.60
CA VAL A 173 15.99 39.76 7.30
C VAL A 173 16.76 39.14 6.15
N ASN A 174 16.99 39.92 5.09
CA ASN A 174 17.79 39.52 3.94
C ASN A 174 19.06 40.35 3.82
N ASN A 175 20.22 39.72 3.88
CA ASN A 175 21.51 40.43 3.73
C ASN A 175 21.71 41.06 2.34
N GLU A 176 21.00 40.58 1.31
CA GLU A 176 21.09 41.11 -0.06
C GLU A 176 20.42 42.50 -0.19
N ASP A 177 19.53 42.85 0.73
CA ASP A 177 18.85 44.16 0.74
C ASP A 177 19.73 45.30 1.22
N VAL A 178 20.87 45.02 1.87
CA VAL A 178 21.75 46.05 2.45
C VAL A 178 22.16 47.11 1.42
N ASP A 179 22.62 46.70 0.25
CA ASP A 179 23.04 47.63 -0.80
C ASP A 179 21.87 48.43 -1.37
N GLY A 180 20.71 47.83 -1.52
CA GLY A 180 19.50 48.52 -1.96
C GLY A 180 18.99 49.53 -0.95
N ILE A 181 19.06 49.21 0.34
CA ILE A 181 18.69 50.10 1.43
C ILE A 181 19.65 51.32 1.49
N LEU A 182 20.95 51.05 1.39
CA LEU A 182 21.98 52.13 1.38
C LEU A 182 21.87 53.04 0.15
N ALA A 183 21.47 52.46 -0.99
CA ALA A 183 21.23 53.22 -2.22
C ALA A 183 19.86 53.95 -2.21
N GLY A 184 19.00 53.69 -1.23
CA GLY A 184 17.64 54.25 -1.17
C GLY A 184 16.68 53.63 -2.21
N THR A 185 17.01 52.50 -2.77
CA THR A 185 16.20 51.78 -3.78
C THR A 185 15.25 50.75 -3.15
N SER A 186 15.52 50.32 -1.91
CA SER A 186 14.64 49.49 -1.09
C SER A 186 14.42 50.09 0.30
N THR A 187 13.32 49.70 0.94
CA THR A 187 12.98 50.13 2.30
C THR A 187 13.07 48.93 3.22
N TYR A 188 13.82 49.03 4.29
CA TYR A 188 13.91 48.00 5.29
C TYR A 188 12.63 47.91 6.11
N VAL A 189 12.03 46.74 6.20
CA VAL A 189 10.90 46.43 7.06
C VAL A 189 11.37 45.42 8.09
N LYS A 190 11.00 45.63 9.36
CA LYS A 190 11.37 44.71 10.44
C LYS A 190 10.62 43.41 10.35
N PRO A 191 11.27 42.29 10.75
CA PRO A 191 10.59 40.99 10.88
C PRO A 191 9.43 41.10 11.87
N ASP A 192 8.29 40.49 11.51
CA ASP A 192 7.12 40.40 12.37
C ASP A 192 6.67 38.95 12.50
N LYS A 193 6.23 38.58 13.72
CA LYS A 193 5.72 37.23 14.03
C LYS A 193 4.22 37.23 13.81
N GLU A 194 3.77 36.35 12.90
CA GLU A 194 2.36 36.16 12.65
C GLU A 194 1.93 34.72 12.85
N GLN A 195 0.66 34.49 13.20
CA GLN A 195 0.01 33.17 13.23
C GLN A 195 -0.99 33.12 12.12
N VAL A 196 -0.82 32.14 11.24
CA VAL A 196 -1.71 31.89 10.11
C VAL A 196 -2.46 30.61 10.30
N TYR A 197 -3.73 30.60 9.87
CA TYR A 197 -4.52 29.39 9.79
C TYR A 197 -4.24 28.71 8.46
N ARG A 198 -4.00 27.41 8.48
CA ARG A 198 -3.67 26.66 7.27
C ARG A 198 -4.38 25.32 7.19
N LEU A 199 -4.43 24.80 5.98
CA LEU A 199 -4.76 23.43 5.62
C LEU A 199 -3.65 22.91 4.69
N ASN A 200 -3.09 21.75 4.99
CA ASN A 200 -2.09 21.12 4.13
C ASN A 200 -2.77 20.14 3.19
N LEU A 201 -2.45 20.22 1.91
CA LEU A 201 -2.82 19.21 0.93
C LEU A 201 -1.81 18.07 0.96
N ALA A 202 -2.20 16.92 0.40
CA ALA A 202 -1.37 15.72 0.38
C ALA A 202 -0.08 15.87 -0.43
N TYR A 203 0.00 16.85 -1.30
CA TYR A 203 1.13 17.05 -2.21
C TYR A 203 1.60 18.51 -2.22
N GLU A 204 2.90 18.65 -2.32
CA GLU A 204 3.56 19.91 -2.74
C GLU A 204 3.56 20.00 -4.28
N GLY A 205 3.81 21.19 -4.82
CA GLY A 205 3.85 21.42 -6.28
C GLY A 205 2.54 21.12 -6.97
N ILE A 206 1.44 21.55 -6.37
CA ILE A 206 0.10 21.45 -6.94
C ILE A 206 -0.08 22.47 -8.09
N SER A 207 -1.19 22.39 -8.79
CA SER A 207 -1.54 23.33 -9.85
C SER A 207 -3.04 23.62 -9.85
N SER A 208 -3.36 24.88 -10.07
CA SER A 208 -4.73 25.34 -10.30
C SER A 208 -5.31 24.88 -11.64
N LYS A 209 -4.46 24.35 -12.54
CA LYS A 209 -4.84 23.83 -13.86
C LYS A 209 -4.32 22.44 -14.08
N ASP A 210 -5.14 21.59 -14.70
CA ASP A 210 -4.73 20.25 -15.13
C ASP A 210 -3.71 20.32 -16.30
N SER A 211 -3.17 19.18 -16.69
CA SER A 211 -2.21 19.06 -17.81
C SER A 211 -2.80 19.47 -19.16
N GLN A 212 -4.10 19.63 -19.26
CA GLN A 212 -4.81 20.08 -20.47
C GLN A 212 -5.15 21.58 -20.43
N GLY A 213 -4.81 22.27 -19.32
CA GLY A 213 -5.06 23.69 -19.12
C GLY A 213 -6.45 24.05 -18.58
N ASN A 214 -7.26 23.05 -18.20
CA ASN A 214 -8.56 23.28 -17.60
C ASN A 214 -8.43 23.62 -16.12
N ALA A 215 -9.35 24.42 -15.59
CA ALA A 215 -9.39 24.73 -14.16
C ALA A 215 -9.61 23.44 -13.35
N ALA A 216 -8.71 23.20 -12.40
CA ALA A 216 -8.75 22.03 -11.54
C ALA A 216 -8.92 22.36 -10.07
N LEU A 217 -8.67 23.62 -9.67
CA LEU A 217 -8.70 24.05 -8.28
C LEU A 217 -10.12 24.44 -7.87
N SER A 218 -10.63 23.82 -6.81
CA SER A 218 -11.88 24.26 -6.15
C SER A 218 -11.82 23.90 -4.65
N LEU A 219 -12.42 24.73 -3.82
CA LEU A 219 -12.61 24.51 -2.38
C LEU A 219 -14.10 24.53 -2.08
N LYS A 220 -14.58 23.48 -1.41
CA LYS A 220 -15.96 23.35 -0.95
C LYS A 220 -15.96 22.87 0.50
N ALA A 221 -16.97 23.25 1.25
CA ALA A 221 -17.15 22.78 2.62
C ALA A 221 -18.58 22.26 2.77
N LEU A 222 -18.75 21.13 3.42
CA LEU A 222 -20.02 20.46 3.66
C LEU A 222 -20.29 20.36 5.17
N ASP A 223 -21.52 20.54 5.58
CA ASP A 223 -21.94 20.29 6.97
C ASP A 223 -22.22 18.77 7.19
N ALA A 224 -22.45 18.37 8.44
CA ALA A 224 -22.75 16.99 8.83
C ALA A 224 -24.01 16.39 8.14
N ASN A 225 -24.81 17.19 7.47
CA ASN A 225 -25.97 16.75 6.70
C ASN A 225 -25.66 16.67 5.19
N GLY A 226 -24.41 16.98 4.79
CA GLY A 226 -23.99 17.03 3.39
C GLY A 226 -24.42 18.30 2.64
N ASN A 227 -24.90 19.35 3.34
CA ASN A 227 -25.23 20.61 2.69
C ASN A 227 -23.98 21.47 2.53
N THR A 228 -23.88 22.14 1.39
CA THR A 228 -22.76 23.04 1.11
C THR A 228 -22.79 24.28 2.01
N ILE A 229 -21.70 24.55 2.70
CA ILE A 229 -21.44 25.80 3.42
C ILE A 229 -21.07 26.87 2.39
N ASP A 230 -21.69 28.04 2.45
CA ASP A 230 -21.46 29.12 1.49
C ASP A 230 -20.10 29.79 1.72
N LEU A 231 -19.20 29.63 0.76
CA LEU A 231 -17.89 30.25 0.71
C LEU A 231 -17.79 31.40 -0.32
N SER A 232 -18.91 31.77 -0.96
CA SER A 232 -18.91 32.75 -2.06
C SER A 232 -18.56 34.18 -1.62
N GLY A 233 -18.64 34.47 -0.31
CA GLY A 233 -18.22 35.75 0.27
C GLY A 233 -16.71 35.90 0.43
N PHE A 234 -15.92 34.84 0.23
CA PHE A 234 -14.48 34.84 0.43
C PHE A 234 -13.72 34.95 -0.89
N THR A 235 -12.60 35.68 -0.87
CA THR A 235 -11.77 35.88 -2.05
C THR A 235 -10.66 34.84 -2.08
N GLN A 236 -10.63 34.01 -3.12
CA GLN A 236 -9.55 33.02 -3.32
C GLN A 236 -8.47 33.57 -4.26
N THR A 237 -7.22 33.46 -3.86
CA THR A 237 -6.06 33.90 -4.63
C THR A 237 -5.03 32.79 -4.67
N VAL A 238 -4.54 32.45 -5.87
CA VAL A 238 -3.39 31.58 -6.03
C VAL A 238 -2.12 32.41 -5.89
N LYS A 239 -1.22 31.98 -5.03
CA LYS A 239 0.05 32.63 -4.72
C LYS A 239 1.21 31.70 -5.03
N THR A 240 2.38 32.29 -5.19
CA THR A 240 3.64 31.56 -5.34
C THR A 240 4.63 31.99 -4.26
N THR A 241 5.58 31.13 -3.92
CA THR A 241 6.64 31.47 -2.95
C THR A 241 7.55 32.59 -3.45
N ALA A 242 7.53 32.90 -4.75
CA ALA A 242 8.23 34.06 -5.33
C ALA A 242 7.59 35.41 -4.97
N ASP A 243 6.34 35.42 -4.47
CA ASP A 243 5.62 36.62 -4.05
C ASP A 243 6.12 37.23 -2.71
N ALA A 244 7.30 36.81 -2.25
CA ALA A 244 8.03 37.29 -1.09
C ALA A 244 7.15 37.57 0.14
N ASP A 245 6.97 36.58 1.02
CA ASP A 245 6.23 36.63 2.31
C ASP A 245 4.75 37.06 2.21
N THR A 246 4.32 37.68 1.10
CA THR A 246 2.92 38.13 0.92
C THR A 246 1.93 36.98 0.79
N TYR A 247 2.42 35.78 0.51
CA TYR A 247 1.55 34.57 0.45
C TYR A 247 1.01 34.17 1.83
N TYR A 248 1.70 34.51 2.93
CA TYR A 248 1.19 34.33 4.30
C TYR A 248 0.38 35.54 4.79
N GLN A 249 0.42 36.69 4.11
CA GLN A 249 -0.41 37.85 4.45
C GLN A 249 -1.80 37.65 3.86
N VAL A 250 -2.78 37.38 4.70
CA VAL A 250 -4.15 37.08 4.31
C VAL A 250 -5.12 37.98 5.08
N GLY A 251 -6.03 38.64 4.36
CA GLY A 251 -7.12 39.37 4.97
C GLY A 251 -8.16 38.49 5.65
N PRO A 252 -9.00 38.99 6.56
CA PRO A 252 -9.95 38.16 7.31
C PRO A 252 -10.90 37.32 6.45
N ASP A 253 -11.22 37.79 5.24
CA ASP A 253 -12.13 37.15 4.28
C ASP A 253 -11.39 36.61 3.05
N GLU A 254 -10.10 36.37 3.15
CA GLU A 254 -9.27 35.91 2.04
C GLU A 254 -8.76 34.48 2.24
N ILE A 255 -8.49 33.80 1.12
CA ILE A 255 -7.91 32.48 1.04
C ILE A 255 -6.73 32.56 0.07
N ASN A 256 -5.53 32.29 0.54
CA ASN A 256 -4.34 32.18 -0.29
C ASN A 256 -3.97 30.69 -0.48
N ILE A 257 -3.86 30.27 -1.73
CA ILE A 257 -3.48 28.90 -2.10
C ILE A 257 -2.08 28.95 -2.68
N ILE A 258 -1.15 28.25 -2.04
CA ILE A 258 0.28 28.28 -2.40
C ILE A 258 0.58 27.01 -3.19
N GLU A 259 0.80 27.14 -4.50
CA GLU A 259 0.96 25.98 -5.38
C GLU A 259 2.22 25.17 -5.06
N GLU A 260 3.34 25.79 -4.70
CA GLU A 260 4.61 25.11 -4.45
C GLU A 260 4.60 24.25 -3.19
N THR A 261 3.98 24.74 -2.11
CA THR A 261 3.95 24.04 -0.82
C THR A 261 2.70 23.17 -0.62
N GLY A 262 1.65 23.39 -1.43
CA GLY A 262 0.36 22.74 -1.23
C GLY A 262 -0.39 23.25 0.01
N GLU A 263 0.02 24.39 0.57
CA GLU A 263 -0.65 25.00 1.72
C GLU A 263 -1.81 25.91 1.27
N ILE A 264 -2.91 25.86 1.98
CA ILE A 264 -4.03 26.80 1.86
C ILE A 264 -4.08 27.62 3.14
N ILE A 265 -3.88 28.94 3.02
CA ILE A 265 -3.85 29.87 4.14
C ILE A 265 -5.16 30.63 4.21
N PHE A 266 -5.73 30.74 5.40
CA PHE A 266 -7.06 31.30 5.64
C PHE A 266 -7.01 32.54 6.51
N GLY A 267 -7.85 33.52 6.18
CA GLY A 267 -8.24 34.57 7.09
C GLY A 267 -9.14 34.08 8.22
N GLU A 268 -9.24 34.85 9.29
CA GLU A 268 -9.94 34.45 10.52
C GLU A 268 -11.42 34.11 10.29
N ASN A 269 -12.13 34.85 9.43
CA ASN A 269 -13.53 34.60 9.15
C ASN A 269 -13.72 33.30 8.36
N VAL A 270 -12.82 33.02 7.40
CA VAL A 270 -12.80 31.76 6.64
C VAL A 270 -12.56 30.59 7.56
N TYR A 271 -11.55 30.66 8.41
CA TYR A 271 -11.21 29.61 9.37
C TYR A 271 -12.40 29.30 10.31
N ASN A 272 -13.05 30.34 10.85
CA ASN A 272 -14.20 30.16 11.72
C ASN A 272 -15.41 29.53 11.01
N THR A 273 -15.50 29.74 9.70
CA THR A 273 -16.54 29.10 8.86
C THR A 273 -16.19 27.63 8.59
N LEU A 274 -14.94 27.32 8.22
CA LEU A 274 -14.47 25.98 7.92
C LEU A 274 -14.45 25.07 9.16
N LYS A 275 -14.28 25.60 10.36
CA LYS A 275 -14.41 24.84 11.62
C LYS A 275 -15.80 24.21 11.83
N GLN A 276 -16.80 24.66 11.11
CA GLN A 276 -18.16 24.10 11.18
C GLN A 276 -18.40 23.02 10.11
N ALA A 277 -17.42 22.79 9.22
CA ALA A 277 -17.51 21.77 8.20
C ALA A 277 -17.23 20.39 8.78
N ASP A 278 -17.98 19.41 8.32
CA ASP A 278 -17.73 18.00 8.56
C ASP A 278 -16.77 17.44 7.48
N ASP A 279 -16.91 17.96 6.26
CA ASP A 279 -16.07 17.60 5.12
C ASP A 279 -15.63 18.85 4.35
N ILE A 280 -14.33 19.00 4.15
CA ILE A 280 -13.70 20.04 3.35
C ILE A 280 -13.12 19.38 2.11
N VAL A 281 -13.76 19.61 0.97
CA VAL A 281 -13.37 19.00 -0.30
C VAL A 281 -12.53 19.98 -1.12
N VAL A 282 -11.31 19.55 -1.45
CA VAL A 282 -10.40 20.34 -2.29
C VAL A 282 -10.10 19.55 -3.56
N ASP A 283 -10.50 20.13 -4.70
CA ASP A 283 -10.05 19.64 -6.00
C ASP A 283 -8.79 20.41 -6.41
N TYR A 284 -7.78 19.73 -6.92
CA TYR A 284 -6.56 20.34 -7.46
C TYR A 284 -5.90 19.41 -8.48
N ALA A 285 -4.95 19.95 -9.25
CA ALA A 285 -4.13 19.12 -10.13
C ALA A 285 -2.70 18.97 -9.56
N LYS A 286 -2.07 17.84 -9.84
CA LYS A 286 -0.63 17.66 -9.73
C LYS A 286 -0.09 17.16 -11.06
N ASN A 287 0.70 18.01 -11.72
CA ASN A 287 1.18 17.76 -13.08
C ASN A 287 2.61 17.19 -13.12
N LYS A 288 3.31 17.17 -12.00
CA LYS A 288 4.67 16.66 -11.87
C LYS A 288 4.79 15.85 -10.60
N PHE A 289 5.33 14.66 -10.72
CA PHE A 289 5.64 13.76 -9.61
C PHE A 289 7.13 13.45 -9.61
N GLU A 290 7.63 13.11 -8.43
CA GLU A 290 8.99 12.63 -8.21
C GLU A 290 8.98 11.17 -7.75
N ALA A 291 10.14 10.52 -7.79
CA ALA A 291 10.27 9.19 -7.21
C ALA A 291 10.07 9.30 -5.69
N GLY A 292 9.32 8.37 -5.11
CA GLY A 292 8.93 8.41 -3.71
C GLY A 292 7.57 9.06 -3.44
N ASP A 293 7.04 9.90 -4.35
CA ASP A 293 5.67 10.44 -4.20
C ASP A 293 4.64 9.30 -4.17
N LEU A 294 3.69 9.39 -3.25
CA LEU A 294 2.56 8.45 -3.18
C LEU A 294 1.68 8.60 -4.42
N ARG A 295 1.13 7.50 -4.91
CA ARG A 295 0.26 7.52 -6.08
C ARG A 295 -1.18 7.87 -5.70
N PRO A 296 -1.77 8.93 -6.30
CA PRO A 296 -3.11 9.38 -5.94
C PRO A 296 -4.19 8.31 -6.04
N GLU A 297 -4.09 7.41 -7.03
CA GLU A 297 -5.08 6.35 -7.26
C GLU A 297 -5.24 5.32 -6.12
N HIS A 298 -4.34 5.31 -5.15
CA HIS A 298 -4.43 4.43 -3.97
C HIS A 298 -5.06 5.12 -2.77
N TYR A 299 -5.14 6.46 -2.79
CA TYR A 299 -5.55 7.28 -1.64
C TYR A 299 -6.84 8.07 -1.90
N PHE A 300 -6.95 8.67 -3.09
CA PHE A 300 -7.94 9.69 -3.40
C PHE A 300 -8.84 9.28 -4.57
N ASP A 301 -9.98 9.91 -4.65
CA ASP A 301 -10.74 9.96 -5.89
C ASP A 301 -9.98 10.88 -6.85
N CYS A 302 -9.65 10.36 -8.02
CA CYS A 302 -8.80 11.10 -8.94
C CYS A 302 -8.99 10.69 -10.40
N THR A 303 -8.66 11.61 -11.29
CA THR A 303 -8.54 11.35 -12.72
C THR A 303 -7.07 11.36 -13.11
N GLN A 304 -6.57 10.22 -13.57
CA GLN A 304 -5.21 10.08 -14.09
C GLN A 304 -5.17 10.44 -15.58
N TYR A 305 -4.27 11.31 -15.95
CA TYR A 305 -3.90 11.59 -17.35
C TYR A 305 -2.55 10.97 -17.64
N THR A 306 -2.48 10.16 -18.69
CA THR A 306 -1.22 9.51 -19.11
C THR A 306 -0.91 9.89 -20.54
N GLU A 307 0.20 10.59 -20.75
CA GLU A 307 0.70 10.92 -22.09
C GLU A 307 1.22 9.65 -22.77
N GLN A 308 0.70 9.38 -23.97
CA GLN A 308 1.11 8.24 -24.78
C GLN A 308 2.23 8.67 -25.74
N SER A 309 2.97 7.70 -26.27
CA SER A 309 4.08 7.94 -27.19
C SER A 309 3.66 8.61 -28.52
N ASP A 310 2.37 8.60 -28.86
CA ASP A 310 1.80 9.28 -30.04
C ASP A 310 1.29 10.70 -29.72
N GLY A 311 1.50 11.18 -28.48
CA GLY A 311 1.02 12.49 -28.01
C GLY A 311 -0.45 12.51 -27.60
N SER A 312 -1.16 11.39 -27.66
CA SER A 312 -2.52 11.29 -27.11
C SER A 312 -2.51 11.18 -25.59
N ILE A 313 -3.58 11.65 -24.94
CA ILE A 313 -3.74 11.54 -23.49
C ILE A 313 -4.78 10.46 -23.20
N LYS A 314 -4.35 9.43 -22.49
CA LYS A 314 -5.25 8.41 -21.92
C LYS A 314 -5.74 8.89 -20.56
N THR A 315 -7.06 8.89 -20.36
CA THR A 315 -7.69 9.27 -19.09
C THR A 315 -8.27 8.05 -18.40
N VAL A 316 -8.07 7.95 -17.09
CA VAL A 316 -8.64 6.90 -16.22
C VAL A 316 -9.12 7.53 -14.93
N ASP A 317 -10.38 7.29 -14.60
CA ASP A 317 -10.98 7.75 -13.35
C ASP A 317 -10.86 6.66 -12.28
N TYR A 318 -10.50 7.06 -11.08
CA TYR A 318 -10.41 6.23 -9.89
C TYR A 318 -11.36 6.77 -8.82
N ASP A 319 -12.11 5.87 -8.22
CA ASP A 319 -13.03 6.09 -7.12
C ASP A 319 -12.52 5.19 -5.96
N THR A 320 -11.73 5.77 -5.06
CA THR A 320 -10.92 5.02 -4.07
C THR A 320 -11.18 5.46 -2.64
N TYR A 321 -11.60 6.70 -2.42
CA TYR A 321 -11.70 7.31 -1.09
C TYR A 321 -12.52 6.46 -0.11
N ASP A 322 -13.78 6.16 -0.42
CA ASP A 322 -14.68 5.40 0.46
C ASP A 322 -14.64 3.87 0.26
N ARG A 323 -13.74 3.35 -0.57
CA ARG A 323 -13.72 1.93 -0.93
C ARG A 323 -12.68 1.16 -0.16
N THR A 324 -13.11 0.06 0.45
CA THR A 324 -12.23 -0.95 1.03
C THR A 324 -11.91 -2.02 -0.01
N GLN A 325 -10.61 -2.29 -0.20
CA GLN A 325 -10.10 -3.22 -1.20
C GLN A 325 -9.51 -4.46 -0.51
N SER A 326 -10.35 -5.45 -0.23
CA SER A 326 -9.93 -6.66 0.49
C SER A 326 -9.73 -7.85 -0.45
N ILE A 327 -8.53 -8.46 -0.40
CA ILE A 327 -8.16 -9.66 -1.16
C ILE A 327 -8.25 -10.86 -0.23
N TYR A 328 -9.01 -11.88 -0.66
CA TYR A 328 -9.22 -13.10 0.11
C TYR A 328 -8.62 -14.31 -0.60
N TYR A 329 -7.91 -15.14 0.15
CA TYR A 329 -7.47 -16.46 -0.30
C TYR A 329 -8.35 -17.54 0.31
N GLU A 330 -8.82 -18.46 -0.52
CA GLU A 330 -9.50 -19.66 -0.02
C GLU A 330 -8.46 -20.61 0.59
N VAL A 331 -8.63 -20.93 1.87
CA VAL A 331 -7.66 -21.70 2.66
C VAL A 331 -8.24 -23.05 3.17
N ASN A 332 -9.54 -23.25 3.00
CA ASN A 332 -10.25 -24.51 3.26
C ASN A 332 -11.62 -24.47 2.57
N PHE A 333 -12.36 -25.57 2.57
CA PHE A 333 -13.74 -25.62 2.10
C PHE A 333 -14.58 -24.53 2.79
N SER A 334 -15.14 -23.62 2.00
CA SER A 334 -15.96 -22.50 2.48
C SER A 334 -15.28 -21.59 3.53
N GLN A 335 -13.96 -21.55 3.59
CA GLN A 335 -13.19 -20.67 4.45
C GLN A 335 -12.17 -19.87 3.65
N SER A 336 -12.20 -18.56 3.83
CA SER A 336 -11.25 -17.63 3.26
C SER A 336 -10.59 -16.78 4.34
N ILE A 337 -9.43 -16.24 4.03
CA ILE A 337 -8.69 -15.29 4.87
C ILE A 337 -8.30 -14.08 4.05
N GLN A 338 -8.47 -12.89 4.62
CA GLN A 338 -7.96 -11.67 4.02
C GLN A 338 -6.44 -11.65 4.15
N VAL A 339 -5.74 -11.43 3.03
CA VAL A 339 -4.28 -11.45 3.00
C VAL A 339 -3.67 -10.06 2.90
N ASN A 340 -4.36 -9.10 2.27
CA ASN A 340 -3.84 -7.76 2.08
C ASN A 340 -4.21 -6.79 3.21
N THR A 341 -3.40 -5.74 3.32
CA THR A 341 -3.65 -4.51 4.08
C THR A 341 -3.46 -3.35 3.11
N GLU A 342 -4.33 -2.35 3.17
CA GLU A 342 -4.25 -1.20 2.27
C GLU A 342 -3.20 -0.20 2.78
N GLY A 343 -2.36 0.30 1.87
CA GLY A 343 -1.28 1.23 2.19
C GLY A 343 -1.78 2.56 2.74
N LYS A 344 -2.96 3.03 2.31
CA LYS A 344 -3.58 4.27 2.82
C LYS A 344 -3.84 4.26 4.33
N ASN A 345 -3.96 3.06 4.92
CA ASN A 345 -4.16 2.91 6.36
C ASN A 345 -2.85 2.84 7.15
N ILE A 346 -1.69 2.80 6.48
CA ILE A 346 -0.38 2.64 7.08
C ILE A 346 0.46 3.90 6.87
N ILE A 347 0.56 4.34 5.63
CA ILE A 347 1.31 5.53 5.19
C ILE A 347 0.27 6.51 4.69
N ASN A 348 0.01 7.56 5.44
CA ASN A 348 -0.91 8.62 5.07
C ASN A 348 -0.17 9.90 4.69
N ASP A 349 -0.86 10.83 4.05
CA ASP A 349 -0.35 12.13 3.65
C ASP A 349 0.04 13.01 4.86
N ASP A 350 -0.68 12.95 5.97
CA ASP A 350 -0.35 13.67 7.19
C ASP A 350 1.04 13.31 7.73
N MET A 351 1.45 12.05 7.61
CA MET A 351 2.79 11.61 8.01
C MET A 351 3.85 12.33 7.19
N SER A 352 3.67 12.40 5.88
CA SER A 352 4.58 13.11 4.97
C SER A 352 4.58 14.61 5.26
N ASN A 353 3.42 15.24 5.43
CA ASN A 353 3.28 16.64 5.77
C ASN A 353 3.97 16.98 7.09
N ASN A 354 3.84 16.15 8.10
CA ASN A 354 4.51 16.35 9.39
C ASN A 354 6.04 16.24 9.30
N ILE A 355 6.57 15.31 8.47
CA ILE A 355 8.01 15.23 8.21
C ILE A 355 8.48 16.48 7.47
N ASN A 356 7.74 16.95 6.47
CA ASN A 356 8.06 18.16 5.71
C ASN A 356 8.05 19.41 6.62
N ASP A 357 7.10 19.51 7.55
CA ASP A 357 7.08 20.58 8.55
C ASP A 357 8.33 20.58 9.45
N LEU A 358 8.80 19.42 9.89
CA LEU A 358 10.05 19.30 10.65
C LEU A 358 11.24 19.79 9.82
N ILE A 359 11.34 19.34 8.58
CA ILE A 359 12.41 19.74 7.65
C ILE A 359 12.36 21.25 7.38
N TYR A 360 11.17 21.79 7.10
CA TYR A 360 10.97 23.19 6.82
C TYR A 360 11.45 24.09 7.99
N THR A 361 11.05 23.78 9.23
CA THR A 361 11.45 24.58 10.39
C THR A 361 12.96 24.54 10.65
N LEU A 362 13.64 23.42 10.36
CA LEU A 362 15.09 23.31 10.42
C LEU A 362 15.76 24.18 9.34
N GLN A 363 15.24 24.13 8.11
CA GLN A 363 15.77 24.92 6.98
C GLN A 363 15.62 26.42 7.22
N GLU A 364 14.47 26.86 7.72
CA GLU A 364 14.19 28.23 8.04
C GLU A 364 15.16 28.80 9.12
N LEU A 365 15.41 28.02 10.17
CA LEU A 365 16.34 28.38 11.21
C LEU A 365 17.79 28.45 10.68
N ASP A 366 18.21 27.48 9.89
CA ASP A 366 19.54 27.41 9.28
C ASP A 366 19.77 28.61 8.31
N ALA A 367 18.75 28.95 7.52
CA ALA A 367 18.79 30.11 6.64
C ALA A 367 18.99 31.42 7.42
N ALA A 368 18.25 31.66 8.51
CA ALA A 368 18.38 32.83 9.36
C ALA A 368 19.77 32.91 10.00
N GLU A 369 20.31 31.79 10.52
CA GLU A 369 21.68 31.80 11.09
C GLU A 369 22.76 32.02 10.03
N LYS A 370 22.58 31.57 8.80
CA LYS A 370 23.49 31.89 7.67
C LYS A 370 23.45 33.39 7.34
N THR A 371 22.25 33.98 7.34
CA THR A 371 22.08 35.42 7.15
C THR A 371 22.78 36.22 8.26
N GLU A 372 22.64 35.80 9.52
CA GLU A 372 23.35 36.42 10.65
C GLU A 372 24.87 36.38 10.45
N LYS A 373 25.43 35.21 10.10
CA LYS A 373 26.86 35.04 9.84
C LYS A 373 27.34 35.95 8.68
N LYS A 374 26.52 36.05 7.63
CA LYS A 374 26.83 36.91 6.48
C LYS A 374 26.84 38.41 6.86
N LEU A 375 25.84 38.89 7.61
CA LEU A 375 25.79 40.26 8.12
C LEU A 375 27.00 40.56 9.02
N LYS A 376 27.42 39.64 9.89
CA LYS A 376 28.64 39.76 10.69
C LYS A 376 29.88 39.90 9.81
N SER A 377 30.01 39.09 8.76
CA SER A 377 31.14 39.18 7.83
C SER A 377 31.17 40.46 7.02
N MET A 378 29.98 41.05 6.71
CA MET A 378 29.90 42.34 6.04
C MET A 378 30.46 43.49 6.91
N LEU A 379 30.31 43.46 8.23
CA LEU A 379 30.92 44.42 9.14
C LEU A 379 32.46 44.39 9.13
N GLU A 380 33.05 43.22 8.76
CA GLU A 380 34.50 43.08 8.64
C GLU A 380 35.01 43.47 7.24
N ASP A 381 34.12 43.59 6.25
CA ASP A 381 34.47 44.00 4.89
C ASP A 381 34.71 45.51 4.82
N ASN A 382 35.85 45.92 4.25
CA ASN A 382 36.23 47.33 4.09
C ASN A 382 35.19 48.15 3.31
N GLN A 383 34.39 47.52 2.46
CA GLN A 383 33.32 48.20 1.71
C GLN A 383 32.27 48.78 2.66
N TYR A 384 31.87 48.05 3.67
CA TYR A 384 30.84 48.46 4.63
C TYR A 384 31.45 49.05 5.91
N ALA A 385 32.56 48.48 6.40
CA ALA A 385 33.21 48.93 7.65
C ALA A 385 33.66 50.40 7.64
N SER A 386 33.94 50.97 6.46
CA SER A 386 34.32 52.35 6.28
C SER A 386 33.13 53.31 6.08
N ASN A 387 31.90 52.83 6.06
CA ASN A 387 30.67 53.57 5.87
C ASN A 387 29.82 53.54 7.15
N ASP A 388 29.74 54.62 7.88
CA ASP A 388 29.01 54.72 9.16
C ASP A 388 27.51 54.37 9.00
N ASP A 389 26.89 54.78 7.89
CA ASP A 389 25.47 54.46 7.62
C ASP A 389 25.28 52.95 7.35
N ALA A 390 26.23 52.35 6.63
CA ALA A 390 26.23 50.90 6.41
C ALA A 390 26.38 50.13 7.72
N VAL A 391 27.37 50.51 8.54
CA VAL A 391 27.59 49.88 9.86
C VAL A 391 26.35 49.99 10.74
N LYS A 392 25.70 51.16 10.76
CA LYS A 392 24.48 51.36 11.53
C LYS A 392 23.33 50.49 11.03
N GLN A 393 23.14 50.43 9.71
CA GLN A 393 22.08 49.62 9.11
C GLN A 393 22.30 48.12 9.37
N ILE A 394 23.52 47.63 9.14
CA ILE A 394 23.86 46.20 9.36
C ILE A 394 23.70 45.84 10.85
N ASN A 395 24.08 46.73 11.78
CA ASN A 395 23.86 46.46 13.20
C ASN A 395 22.37 46.43 13.57
N ALA A 396 21.52 47.28 12.98
CA ALA A 396 20.08 47.20 13.18
C ALA A 396 19.51 45.88 12.64
N MET A 397 19.97 45.44 11.44
CA MET A 397 19.59 44.15 10.87
C MET A 397 20.10 42.97 11.70
N LEU A 398 21.27 43.08 12.35
CA LEU A 398 21.79 42.09 13.29
C LEU A 398 20.96 41.97 14.57
N GLU A 399 20.42 43.07 15.07
CA GLU A 399 19.47 43.03 16.20
C GLU A 399 18.18 42.31 15.80
N ASP A 400 17.64 42.67 14.63
CA ASP A 400 16.38 42.13 14.15
C ASP A 400 16.51 40.62 13.74
N ILE A 401 17.63 40.21 13.12
CA ILE A 401 17.88 38.79 12.80
C ILE A 401 17.99 37.91 14.05
N ASN A 402 18.56 38.45 15.14
CA ASN A 402 18.60 37.70 16.40
C ASN A 402 17.20 37.48 16.98
N VAL A 403 16.27 38.42 16.81
CA VAL A 403 14.86 38.24 17.17
C VAL A 403 14.20 37.22 16.28
N GLU A 404 14.43 37.26 14.97
CA GLU A 404 13.94 36.28 14.00
C GLU A 404 14.43 34.89 14.33
N ILE A 405 15.74 34.71 14.59
CA ILE A 405 16.31 33.41 14.99
C ILE A 405 15.63 32.87 16.26
N ALA A 406 15.38 33.76 17.24
CA ALA A 406 14.69 33.32 18.47
C ALA A 406 13.26 32.85 18.19
N ILE A 407 12.52 33.53 17.32
CA ILE A 407 11.16 33.13 16.91
C ILE A 407 11.19 31.79 16.15
N LYS A 408 12.08 31.66 15.15
CA LYS A 408 12.22 30.44 14.34
C LYS A 408 12.65 29.24 15.19
N LYS A 409 13.52 29.46 16.19
CA LYS A 409 13.91 28.45 17.16
C LYS A 409 12.75 28.02 18.05
N GLU A 410 11.97 28.95 18.57
CA GLU A 410 10.74 28.63 19.33
C GLU A 410 9.74 27.87 18.47
N THR A 411 9.57 28.27 17.21
CA THR A 411 8.67 27.60 16.26
C THR A 411 9.14 26.17 15.98
N MET A 412 10.44 25.97 15.70
CA MET A 412 11.03 24.64 15.52
C MET A 412 10.76 23.76 16.75
N GLN A 413 11.08 24.24 17.95
CA GLN A 413 10.86 23.46 19.18
C GLN A 413 9.39 23.06 19.36
N LYS A 414 8.45 23.96 19.07
CA LYS A 414 7.01 23.67 19.16
C LYS A 414 6.55 22.66 18.11
N THR A 415 7.03 22.79 16.87
CA THR A 415 6.74 21.85 15.79
C THR A 415 7.26 20.46 16.14
N PHE A 416 8.49 20.35 16.62
CA PHE A 416 9.08 19.09 17.08
C PHE A 416 8.31 18.50 18.27
N ALA A 417 7.93 19.32 19.27
CA ALA A 417 7.15 18.86 20.41
C ALA A 417 5.75 18.36 20.01
N LYS A 418 5.05 19.04 19.11
CA LYS A 418 3.75 18.60 18.54
C LYS A 418 3.90 17.24 17.85
N ASN A 419 4.96 17.09 17.07
CA ASN A 419 5.20 15.88 16.29
C ASN A 419 5.58 14.66 17.13
N ILE A 420 6.04 14.78 18.36
CA ILE A 420 6.18 13.64 19.29
C ILE A 420 4.84 12.91 19.43
N THR A 421 3.75 13.65 19.60
CA THR A 421 2.40 13.08 19.76
C THR A 421 1.87 12.54 18.43
N ASN A 422 2.09 13.24 17.32
CA ASN A 422 1.63 12.80 16.01
C ASN A 422 2.29 11.47 15.60
N PHE A 423 3.62 11.35 15.74
CA PHE A 423 4.33 10.12 15.43
C PHE A 423 3.99 8.98 16.40
N GLN A 424 3.66 9.27 17.66
CA GLN A 424 3.08 8.26 18.54
C GLN A 424 1.74 7.75 18.01
N GLY A 425 0.88 8.63 17.53
CA GLY A 425 -0.40 8.26 16.91
C GLY A 425 -0.22 7.36 15.68
N TYR A 426 0.75 7.67 14.81
CA TYR A 426 1.05 6.82 13.65
C TYR A 426 1.58 5.44 14.05
N MET A 427 2.46 5.36 15.05
CA MET A 427 2.92 4.08 15.59
C MET A 427 1.79 3.26 16.20
N ASP A 428 0.87 3.89 16.92
CA ASP A 428 -0.30 3.23 17.49
C ASP A 428 -1.21 2.67 16.38
N GLN A 429 -1.41 3.41 15.29
CA GLN A 429 -2.15 2.96 14.10
C GLN A 429 -1.48 1.77 13.43
N VAL A 430 -0.17 1.83 13.19
CA VAL A 430 0.60 0.71 12.61
C VAL A 430 0.55 -0.50 13.53
N SER A 431 0.68 -0.33 14.85
CA SER A 431 0.59 -1.40 15.85
C SER A 431 -0.78 -2.08 15.87
N ALA A 432 -1.87 -1.32 15.70
CA ALA A 432 -3.21 -1.88 15.56
C ALA A 432 -3.33 -2.77 14.32
N ILE A 433 -2.75 -2.33 13.19
CA ILE A 433 -2.69 -3.10 11.94
C ILE A 433 -1.83 -4.36 12.11
N GLN A 434 -0.67 -4.25 12.78
CA GLN A 434 0.19 -5.41 13.10
C GLN A 434 -0.57 -6.46 13.92
N SER A 435 -1.36 -6.01 14.89
CA SER A 435 -2.19 -6.89 15.73
C SER A 435 -3.26 -7.61 14.91
N ASP A 436 -3.88 -6.93 13.95
CA ASP A 436 -4.85 -7.53 13.05
C ASP A 436 -4.18 -8.57 12.12
N VAL A 437 -3.03 -8.24 11.52
CA VAL A 437 -2.23 -9.16 10.69
C VAL A 437 -1.79 -10.38 11.52
N GLY A 438 -1.34 -10.18 12.78
CA GLY A 438 -1.00 -11.24 13.71
C GLY A 438 -2.17 -12.17 14.03
N SER A 439 -3.37 -11.60 14.19
CA SER A 439 -4.61 -12.37 14.40
C SER A 439 -4.97 -13.21 13.16
N ARG A 440 -4.78 -12.66 11.96
CA ARG A 440 -4.96 -13.40 10.70
C ARG A 440 -3.94 -14.53 10.57
N MET A 441 -2.68 -14.32 10.93
CA MET A 441 -1.65 -15.37 10.94
C MET A 441 -2.01 -16.50 11.90
N THR A 442 -2.43 -16.18 13.12
CA THR A 442 -2.88 -17.17 14.12
C THR A 442 -4.07 -17.99 13.62
N LYS A 443 -5.06 -17.31 12.99
CA LYS A 443 -6.20 -17.98 12.36
C LYS A 443 -5.75 -18.90 11.23
N LEU A 444 -4.78 -18.49 10.42
CA LEU A 444 -4.23 -19.27 9.32
C LEU A 444 -3.53 -20.53 9.82
N ASP A 445 -2.78 -20.46 10.92
CA ASP A 445 -2.12 -21.61 11.55
C ASP A 445 -3.13 -22.64 12.08
N MET A 446 -4.22 -22.18 12.71
CA MET A 446 -5.31 -23.07 13.13
C MET A 446 -5.99 -23.77 11.94
N ILE A 447 -6.18 -23.03 10.83
CA ILE A 447 -6.73 -23.60 9.59
C ILE A 447 -5.74 -24.60 8.98
N ARG A 448 -4.45 -24.28 8.95
CA ARG A 448 -3.39 -25.19 8.46
C ARG A 448 -3.41 -26.52 9.20
N THR A 449 -3.45 -26.47 10.54
CA THR A 449 -3.52 -27.68 11.37
C THR A 449 -4.74 -28.53 11.01
N ARG A 450 -5.92 -27.90 10.94
CA ARG A 450 -7.16 -28.57 10.57
C ARG A 450 -7.11 -29.17 9.15
N VAL A 451 -6.64 -28.42 8.16
CA VAL A 451 -6.51 -28.90 6.77
C VAL A 451 -5.54 -30.08 6.70
N THR A 452 -4.45 -30.05 7.46
CA THR A 452 -3.48 -31.14 7.52
C THR A 452 -4.09 -32.40 8.12
N GLU A 453 -4.85 -32.29 9.20
CA GLU A 453 -5.59 -33.40 9.81
C GLU A 453 -6.65 -33.96 8.85
N GLN A 454 -7.44 -33.08 8.23
CA GLN A 454 -8.43 -33.49 7.22
C GLN A 454 -7.78 -34.18 6.04
N TYR A 455 -6.67 -33.67 5.52
CA TYR A 455 -5.91 -34.29 4.43
C TYR A 455 -5.46 -35.68 4.82
N SER A 456 -4.91 -35.89 6.01
CA SER A 456 -4.48 -37.20 6.50
C SER A 456 -5.68 -38.18 6.60
N THR A 457 -6.79 -37.74 7.21
CA THR A 457 -8.00 -38.53 7.35
C THR A 457 -8.62 -38.94 6.00
N PHE A 458 -8.75 -37.94 5.07
CA PHE A 458 -9.31 -38.24 3.75
C PHE A 458 -8.37 -39.11 2.88
N LYS A 459 -7.06 -38.98 3.05
CA LYS A 459 -6.06 -39.84 2.41
C LYS A 459 -6.17 -41.28 2.91
N GLU A 460 -6.35 -41.47 4.22
CA GLU A 460 -6.59 -42.78 4.81
C GLU A 460 -7.90 -43.40 4.32
N LEU A 461 -9.02 -42.65 4.37
CA LEU A 461 -10.30 -43.08 3.85
C LEU A 461 -10.25 -43.40 2.33
N LYS A 462 -9.45 -42.67 1.57
CA LYS A 462 -9.20 -42.97 0.16
C LYS A 462 -8.47 -44.30 0.01
N SER A 463 -7.41 -44.52 0.79
CA SER A 463 -6.64 -45.76 0.80
C SER A 463 -7.52 -46.96 1.20
N GLU A 464 -8.30 -46.83 2.28
CA GLU A 464 -9.26 -47.85 2.70
C GLU A 464 -10.33 -48.20 1.64
N ASN A 465 -10.72 -47.19 0.84
CA ASN A 465 -11.76 -47.39 -0.20
C ASN A 465 -11.18 -47.86 -1.53
N GLU A 466 -9.93 -47.57 -1.86
CA GLU A 466 -9.31 -47.87 -3.16
C GLU A 466 -8.29 -49.02 -3.09
N ASP A 467 -7.59 -49.16 -1.94
CA ASP A 467 -6.56 -50.19 -1.83
C ASP A 467 -7.20 -51.55 -1.60
N VAL A 468 -7.05 -52.40 -2.60
CA VAL A 468 -7.37 -53.84 -2.46
C VAL A 468 -6.20 -54.50 -1.74
N SER A 469 -6.50 -55.41 -0.81
CA SER A 469 -5.46 -56.27 -0.27
C SER A 469 -4.77 -56.97 -1.44
N THR A 470 -3.50 -56.64 -1.70
CA THR A 470 -2.72 -57.22 -2.79
C THR A 470 -2.65 -58.74 -2.69
N GLU A 471 -2.73 -59.28 -1.46
CA GLU A 471 -2.77 -60.72 -1.17
C GLU A 471 -4.10 -61.31 -1.63
N GLU A 472 -5.23 -60.64 -1.30
CA GLU A 472 -6.59 -61.12 -1.69
C GLU A 472 -6.81 -60.98 -3.20
N ALA A 473 -6.38 -59.87 -3.81
CA ALA A 473 -6.45 -59.65 -5.25
C ALA A 473 -5.61 -60.68 -6.01
N ALA A 474 -4.39 -60.98 -5.54
CA ALA A 474 -3.52 -61.98 -6.12
C ALA A 474 -4.11 -63.41 -5.97
N LEU A 475 -4.74 -63.68 -4.80
CA LEU A 475 -5.42 -64.96 -4.57
C LEU A 475 -6.61 -65.13 -5.53
N ASN A 476 -7.49 -64.14 -5.61
CA ASN A 476 -8.66 -64.11 -6.48
C ASN A 476 -8.28 -64.23 -7.97
N PHE A 477 -7.22 -63.54 -8.39
CA PHE A 477 -6.69 -63.67 -9.75
C PHE A 477 -6.16 -65.04 -10.02
N LYS A 478 -5.39 -65.64 -9.09
CA LYS A 478 -4.82 -66.97 -9.20
C LYS A 478 -5.94 -68.03 -9.26
N GLU A 479 -6.99 -67.86 -8.43
CA GLU A 479 -8.17 -68.72 -8.43
C GLU A 479 -8.91 -68.64 -9.76
N ALA A 480 -9.19 -67.46 -10.27
CA ALA A 480 -9.82 -67.22 -11.56
C ALA A 480 -9.02 -67.86 -12.73
N ASN A 481 -7.68 -67.71 -12.66
CA ASN A 481 -6.78 -68.28 -13.67
C ASN A 481 -6.76 -69.80 -13.65
N VAL A 482 -6.77 -70.44 -12.47
CA VAL A 482 -6.88 -71.90 -12.32
C VAL A 482 -8.21 -72.41 -12.89
N VAL A 483 -9.33 -71.69 -12.61
CA VAL A 483 -10.66 -72.08 -13.17
C VAL A 483 -10.64 -71.89 -14.69
N TYR A 484 -10.02 -70.89 -15.24
CA TYR A 484 -9.87 -70.69 -16.68
C TYR A 484 -9.02 -71.79 -17.32
N GLU A 485 -7.88 -72.15 -16.76
CA GLU A 485 -7.05 -73.27 -17.23
C GLU A 485 -7.78 -74.60 -17.17
N ALA A 486 -8.53 -74.88 -16.10
CA ALA A 486 -9.36 -76.07 -15.99
C ALA A 486 -10.47 -76.08 -17.04
N ALA A 487 -11.13 -74.97 -17.32
CA ALA A 487 -12.13 -74.82 -18.38
C ALA A 487 -11.54 -75.08 -19.78
N LEU A 488 -10.31 -74.51 -20.00
CA LEU A 488 -9.55 -74.72 -21.25
C LEU A 488 -9.20 -76.22 -21.46
N ALA A 489 -8.71 -76.91 -20.41
CA ALA A 489 -8.39 -78.31 -20.43
C ALA A 489 -9.64 -79.18 -20.66
N ALA A 490 -10.74 -78.82 -19.97
CA ALA A 490 -12.03 -79.55 -20.19
C ALA A 490 -12.56 -79.37 -21.61
N THR A 491 -12.49 -78.16 -22.16
CA THR A 491 -12.92 -77.88 -23.54
C THR A 491 -12.04 -78.56 -24.56
N SER A 492 -10.72 -78.63 -24.37
CA SER A 492 -9.76 -79.32 -25.21
C SER A 492 -10.05 -80.83 -25.23
N ASN A 493 -10.36 -81.44 -24.08
CA ASN A 493 -10.72 -82.88 -24.00
C ASN A 493 -12.04 -83.17 -24.69
N LEU A 494 -13.05 -82.31 -24.61
CA LEU A 494 -14.32 -82.42 -25.30
C LEU A 494 -14.19 -82.33 -26.83
N VAL A 495 -13.34 -81.41 -27.30
CA VAL A 495 -13.07 -81.24 -28.75
C VAL A 495 -12.29 -82.46 -29.29
N ARG A 496 -11.35 -83.01 -28.54
CA ARG A 496 -10.63 -84.25 -28.94
C ARG A 496 -11.51 -85.45 -29.00
N ALA A 497 -12.42 -85.66 -28.05
CA ALA A 497 -13.37 -86.73 -28.05
C ALA A 497 -14.32 -86.67 -29.26
N SER A 498 -14.75 -85.49 -29.66
CA SER A 498 -15.59 -85.21 -30.82
C SER A 498 -14.89 -85.52 -32.18
N LEU A 499 -13.55 -85.34 -32.24
CA LEU A 499 -12.78 -85.69 -33.45
C LEU A 499 -12.52 -87.18 -33.62
N ILE A 500 -12.44 -87.97 -32.52
CA ILE A 500 -12.21 -89.41 -32.53
C ILE A 500 -13.50 -90.17 -32.89
N ASP A 501 -14.68 -89.66 -32.55
CA ASP A 501 -15.98 -90.21 -32.91
C ASP A 501 -16.35 -90.00 -34.39
N TYR A 502 -15.56 -89.26 -35.16
CA TYR A 502 -15.84 -89.03 -36.59
C TYR A 502 -14.83 -89.69 -37.57
N LEU A 503 -13.84 -90.40 -37.03
CA LEU A 503 -12.94 -91.28 -37.78
C LEU A 503 -13.34 -92.73 -37.60
#